data_5fe585a8021476d0232e6866fb558c45
#
_entry.id   5fe585a8021476d0232e6866fb558c45
#
_cell.length_a   1.000
_cell.length_b   1.000
_cell.length_c   1.000
_cell.angle_alpha   90.00
_cell.angle_beta   90.00
_cell.angle_gamma   90.00
#
_symmetry.space_group_name_H-M   'P 1'
#
loop_
_entity.id
_entity.type
_entity.pdbx_description
1 polymer ?
#
loop_
_entity_poly.entity_id
_entity_poly.type
_entity_poly.pdbx_seq_one_letter_code
_entity_poly.pdbx_strand_id
1 'polypeptide(L)'
;MNKLFVWTLAALLLAGCGGQSKNMNGKRGSSGKTLELMVVADKSVCGGDVKALIDTLFGSFQPCLPQPEKRFDIVYIPKSSFESVEMFRVHRNVLLLDINPQNSNKVYHHKDKYAVPQVIFDIAARDFRSLDSLLHAYEPTIVTEMYEAEHKRVWKAYETEEGFELEAKLKEKLGLGLKLSQNYVAASLTKDFGWVRIEAKDFGMGIIIKKFDYKDKGQFDGERLLDTIDSVLCSIPGPSEGSYMGIERRRDEASGDYLMEISSRPVPFPTGGYCVETRGCWRLYGNFMGGPFVNYAVLSPDNRQIIMLTGYVYCPRNKPYTKRDLLMQLESVCYSLEFQD
;
A
#
# COMPACT_ATOMS: atom_id res chain seq x y z
N MET A 1 27.87 28.97 21.39
CA MET A 1 27.57 29.75 20.20
C MET A 1 27.57 28.78 19.02
N ASN A 2 26.61 28.48 18.26
CA ASN A 2 25.20 28.78 18.10
C ASN A 2 24.43 27.48 17.83
N LYS A 3 23.45 27.20 18.66
CA LYS A 3 22.44 26.17 18.39
C LYS A 3 21.27 26.88 17.70
N LEU A 4 21.15 26.79 16.39
CA LEU A 4 19.98 27.23 15.63
C LEU A 4 20.03 26.63 14.22
N PHE A 5 19.64 25.36 14.10
CA PHE A 5 19.25 24.77 12.80
C PHE A 5 18.54 23.42 13.04
N VAL A 6 17.35 23.42 13.58
CA VAL A 6 16.42 22.25 13.55
C VAL A 6 15.00 22.75 13.74
N TRP A 7 14.39 23.34 12.74
CA TRP A 7 12.94 23.58 12.76
C TRP A 7 12.45 23.93 11.35
N THR A 8 12.45 22.98 10.41
CA THR A 8 11.61 23.07 9.20
C THR A 8 11.70 21.78 8.39
N LEU A 9 11.20 20.64 8.84
CA LEU A 9 11.03 19.49 7.92
C LEU A 9 10.01 18.45 8.38
N ALA A 10 8.91 18.84 8.99
CA ALA A 10 7.87 17.89 9.41
C ALA A 10 6.52 18.11 8.71
N ALA A 11 6.44 18.94 7.69
CA ALA A 11 5.16 19.41 7.13
C ALA A 11 4.83 18.87 5.72
N LEU A 12 5.67 18.09 5.08
CA LEU A 12 5.52 17.76 3.65
C LEU A 12 4.72 16.49 3.33
N LEU A 13 4.38 15.66 4.31
CA LEU A 13 3.57 14.45 4.07
C LEU A 13 2.05 14.69 4.13
N LEU A 14 1.60 15.92 4.43
CA LEU A 14 0.18 16.29 4.48
C LEU A 14 -0.20 17.33 3.43
N ALA A 15 0.69 17.71 2.53
CA ALA A 15 0.40 18.69 1.49
C ALA A 15 -0.44 18.09 0.34
N GLY A 16 -1.62 17.63 0.67
CA GLY A 16 -2.73 17.48 -0.28
C GLY A 16 -3.43 18.81 -0.56
N CYS A 17 -2.81 19.97 -0.28
CA CYS A 17 -3.40 21.29 -0.56
C CYS A 17 -2.37 22.23 -1.16
N GLY A 18 -2.52 22.54 -2.48
CA GLY A 18 -2.12 23.82 -3.01
C GLY A 18 -0.85 23.91 -3.81
N GLY A 19 -0.60 22.99 -4.71
CA GLY A 19 0.27 23.24 -5.86
C GLY A 19 -0.34 22.58 -7.09
N GLN A 20 -1.02 23.33 -7.94
CA GLN A 20 -1.59 22.79 -9.19
C GLN A 20 -0.47 22.50 -10.20
N SER A 21 0.28 21.43 -10.02
CA SER A 21 1.13 20.94 -11.10
C SER A 21 0.23 20.34 -12.18
N LYS A 22 0.12 20.99 -13.31
CA LYS A 22 -0.50 20.41 -14.50
C LYS A 22 0.45 19.36 -15.07
N ASN A 23 -0.03 18.14 -15.28
CA ASN A 23 0.70 17.12 -16.03
C ASN A 23 0.90 17.56 -17.49
N MET A 24 1.78 16.87 -18.25
CA MET A 24 2.02 17.13 -19.67
C MET A 24 0.74 17.19 -20.53
N ASN A 25 -0.37 16.59 -20.08
CA ASN A 25 -1.69 16.65 -20.73
C ASN A 25 -2.62 17.74 -20.14
N GLY A 26 -2.11 18.69 -19.36
CA GLY A 26 -2.91 19.80 -18.80
C GLY A 26 -3.91 19.42 -17.70
N LYS A 27 -4.01 18.15 -17.27
CA LYS A 27 -4.90 17.71 -16.20
C LYS A 27 -4.29 17.95 -14.82
N ARG A 28 -5.15 18.23 -13.84
CA ARG A 28 -4.76 18.42 -12.43
C ARG A 28 -4.44 17.09 -11.76
N GLY A 29 -3.66 17.13 -10.68
CA GLY A 29 -3.51 15.98 -9.76
C GLY A 29 -4.86 15.65 -9.10
N SER A 30 -5.07 14.36 -8.79
CA SER A 30 -6.26 13.94 -8.07
C SER A 30 -6.21 14.37 -6.59
N SER A 31 -7.39 14.64 -6.00
CA SER A 31 -7.57 15.03 -4.60
C SER A 31 -8.03 13.85 -3.73
N GLY A 32 -8.10 14.06 -2.43
CA GLY A 32 -8.52 13.07 -1.43
C GLY A 32 -7.33 12.48 -0.65
N LYS A 33 -7.62 11.74 0.43
CA LYS A 33 -6.62 11.05 1.25
C LYS A 33 -6.22 9.72 0.61
N THR A 34 -5.09 9.17 1.03
CA THR A 34 -4.69 7.80 0.67
C THR A 34 -5.81 6.82 0.96
N LEU A 35 -6.12 5.95 0.00
CA LEU A 35 -7.19 4.95 0.10
C LEU A 35 -8.57 5.52 0.48
N GLU A 36 -8.85 6.76 0.12
CA GLU A 36 -10.19 7.33 0.24
C GLU A 36 -11.02 6.97 -1.00
N LEU A 37 -12.22 6.43 -0.79
CA LEU A 37 -13.18 6.05 -1.81
C LEU A 37 -14.40 6.96 -1.74
N MET A 38 -14.67 7.72 -2.80
CA MET A 38 -15.89 8.50 -2.93
C MET A 38 -16.97 7.68 -3.61
N VAL A 39 -18.07 7.43 -2.90
CA VAL A 39 -19.28 6.80 -3.44
C VAL A 39 -20.29 7.89 -3.78
N VAL A 40 -20.67 7.93 -5.03
CA VAL A 40 -21.62 8.92 -5.58
C VAL A 40 -22.90 8.21 -5.97
N ALA A 41 -24.00 8.58 -5.35
CA ALA A 41 -25.32 8.04 -5.64
C ALA A 41 -26.41 9.06 -5.29
N ASP A 42 -27.65 8.83 -5.73
CA ASP A 42 -28.79 9.62 -5.27
C ASP A 42 -29.00 9.46 -3.76
N LYS A 43 -29.51 10.49 -3.09
CA LYS A 43 -29.72 10.48 -1.64
C LYS A 43 -30.56 9.29 -1.16
N SER A 44 -31.52 8.86 -1.95
CA SER A 44 -32.36 7.68 -1.66
C SER A 44 -31.57 6.37 -1.70
N VAL A 45 -30.44 6.33 -2.39
CA VAL A 45 -29.57 5.17 -2.59
C VAL A 45 -28.42 5.13 -1.59
N CYS A 46 -27.99 6.30 -1.09
CA CYS A 46 -26.85 6.44 -0.15
C CYS A 46 -27.11 5.88 1.27
N GLY A 47 -28.15 5.11 1.49
CA GLY A 47 -28.55 4.54 2.79
C GLY A 47 -28.92 3.07 2.70
N GLY A 48 -29.36 2.50 3.83
CA GLY A 48 -29.88 1.14 3.89
C GLY A 48 -28.94 0.07 3.35
N ASP A 49 -29.49 -0.83 2.56
CA ASP A 49 -28.78 -2.02 2.05
C ASP A 49 -27.61 -1.69 1.13
N VAL A 50 -27.71 -0.63 0.31
CA VAL A 50 -26.61 -0.20 -0.57
C VAL A 50 -25.40 0.25 0.25
N LYS A 51 -25.64 1.05 1.29
CA LYS A 51 -24.56 1.48 2.18
C LYS A 51 -23.93 0.28 2.89
N ALA A 52 -24.73 -0.64 3.42
CA ALA A 52 -24.23 -1.85 4.08
C ALA A 52 -23.38 -2.71 3.12
N LEU A 53 -23.81 -2.87 1.88
CA LEU A 53 -23.07 -3.61 0.84
C LEU A 53 -21.71 -2.94 0.56
N ILE A 54 -21.69 -1.64 0.33
CA ILE A 54 -20.46 -0.89 0.06
C ILE A 54 -19.50 -0.94 1.27
N ASP A 55 -20.02 -0.72 2.48
CA ASP A 55 -19.22 -0.78 3.70
C ASP A 55 -18.63 -2.19 3.92
N THR A 56 -19.34 -3.25 3.53
CA THR A 56 -18.87 -4.64 3.60
C THR A 56 -17.77 -4.91 2.57
N LEU A 57 -17.97 -4.53 1.32
CA LEU A 57 -17.05 -4.84 0.23
C LEU A 57 -15.76 -4.00 0.28
N PHE A 58 -15.87 -2.70 0.57
CA PHE A 58 -14.76 -1.76 0.49
C PHE A 58 -14.32 -1.19 1.85
N GLY A 59 -15.22 -1.13 2.82
CA GLY A 59 -14.95 -0.64 4.17
C GLY A 59 -14.57 -1.73 5.18
N SER A 60 -14.38 -2.98 4.75
CA SER A 60 -13.86 -4.06 5.59
C SER A 60 -12.48 -3.71 6.16
N PHE A 61 -12.10 -4.31 7.27
CA PHE A 61 -10.78 -4.08 7.85
C PHE A 61 -9.67 -4.69 7.00
N GLN A 62 -8.57 -3.95 6.90
CA GLN A 62 -7.34 -4.44 6.29
C GLN A 62 -6.78 -5.59 7.15
N PRO A 63 -6.56 -6.79 6.59
CA PRO A 63 -6.02 -7.92 7.34
C PRO A 63 -4.57 -7.68 7.79
N CYS A 64 -4.12 -8.44 8.78
CA CYS A 64 -2.76 -8.42 9.30
C CYS A 64 -2.29 -7.08 9.86
N LEU A 65 -3.20 -6.25 10.36
CA LEU A 65 -2.88 -5.03 11.10
C LEU A 65 -3.11 -5.25 12.60
N PRO A 66 -2.24 -4.70 13.48
CA PRO A 66 -2.37 -4.86 14.92
C PRO A 66 -3.57 -4.10 15.53
N GLN A 67 -4.12 -3.14 14.81
CA GLN A 67 -5.38 -2.46 15.14
C GLN A 67 -6.27 -2.41 13.90
N PRO A 68 -7.60 -2.46 14.08
CA PRO A 68 -8.54 -2.39 12.97
C PRO A 68 -8.45 -1.06 12.22
N GLU A 69 -8.04 -1.10 10.97
CA GLU A 69 -8.06 0.03 10.03
C GLU A 69 -8.81 -0.42 8.77
N LYS A 70 -9.72 0.41 8.26
CA LYS A 70 -10.52 0.07 7.07
C LYS A 70 -9.65 0.00 5.83
N ARG A 71 -9.98 -0.89 4.89
CA ARG A 71 -9.33 -0.98 3.58
C ARG A 71 -9.45 0.31 2.79
N PHE A 72 -10.66 0.90 2.76
CA PHE A 72 -10.90 2.24 2.23
C PHE A 72 -11.66 3.10 3.24
N ASP A 73 -11.31 4.39 3.30
CA ASP A 73 -12.12 5.40 3.97
C ASP A 73 -13.23 5.86 3.00
N ILE A 74 -14.49 5.53 3.30
CA ILE A 74 -15.61 5.76 2.39
C ILE A 74 -16.29 7.08 2.69
N VAL A 75 -16.45 7.90 1.66
CA VAL A 75 -17.18 9.18 1.70
C VAL A 75 -18.36 9.10 0.73
N TYR A 76 -19.55 9.41 1.21
CA TYR A 76 -20.78 9.39 0.39
C TYR A 76 -21.13 10.80 -0.06
N ILE A 77 -21.32 10.99 -1.37
CA ILE A 77 -21.65 12.29 -1.99
C ILE A 77 -22.89 12.14 -2.87
N PRO A 78 -23.88 13.05 -2.77
CA PRO A 78 -25.01 13.07 -3.69
C PRO A 78 -24.57 13.32 -5.13
N LYS A 79 -25.22 12.70 -6.10
CA LYS A 79 -24.95 12.84 -7.53
C LYS A 79 -24.96 14.31 -7.97
N SER A 80 -25.95 15.09 -7.49
CA SER A 80 -26.06 16.52 -7.77
C SER A 80 -24.85 17.33 -7.30
N SER A 81 -24.27 16.96 -6.14
CA SER A 81 -23.04 17.62 -5.63
C SER A 81 -21.81 17.23 -6.44
N PHE A 82 -21.70 15.96 -6.85
CA PHE A 82 -20.60 15.51 -7.72
C PHE A 82 -20.63 16.22 -9.08
N GLU A 83 -21.82 16.45 -9.65
CA GLU A 83 -21.97 17.16 -10.92
C GLU A 83 -21.71 18.66 -10.83
N SER A 84 -22.12 19.30 -9.74
CA SER A 84 -22.02 20.76 -9.59
C SER A 84 -20.70 21.26 -9.01
N VAL A 85 -19.99 20.43 -8.22
CA VAL A 85 -18.77 20.85 -7.51
C VAL A 85 -17.53 20.20 -8.14
N GLU A 86 -16.70 20.99 -8.79
CA GLU A 86 -15.49 20.51 -9.50
C GLU A 86 -14.54 19.72 -8.59
N MET A 87 -14.40 20.11 -7.32
CA MET A 87 -13.52 19.45 -6.36
C MET A 87 -13.88 17.97 -6.15
N PHE A 88 -15.15 17.59 -6.21
CA PHE A 88 -15.55 16.19 -6.10
C PHE A 88 -15.21 15.39 -7.35
N ARG A 89 -15.28 16.00 -8.54
CA ARG A 89 -14.94 15.33 -9.80
C ARG A 89 -13.47 14.94 -9.92
N VAL A 90 -12.58 15.69 -9.28
CA VAL A 90 -11.14 15.39 -9.29
C VAL A 90 -10.70 14.45 -8.17
N HIS A 91 -11.65 13.83 -7.44
CA HIS A 91 -11.34 12.87 -6.38
C HIS A 91 -10.66 11.62 -6.95
N ARG A 92 -9.70 11.06 -6.20
CA ARG A 92 -8.79 10.00 -6.66
C ARG A 92 -9.48 8.70 -7.05
N ASN A 93 -10.41 8.21 -6.23
CA ASN A 93 -11.11 6.95 -6.41
C ASN A 93 -12.60 7.22 -6.27
N VAL A 94 -13.37 6.93 -7.32
CA VAL A 94 -14.80 7.26 -7.38
C VAL A 94 -15.60 6.03 -7.82
N LEU A 95 -16.67 5.76 -7.12
CA LEU A 95 -17.67 4.77 -7.46
C LEU A 95 -19.00 5.49 -7.70
N LEU A 96 -19.40 5.60 -8.96
CA LEU A 96 -20.70 6.17 -9.36
C LEU A 96 -21.74 5.05 -9.39
N LEU A 97 -22.84 5.21 -8.67
CA LEU A 97 -23.92 4.24 -8.63
C LEU A 97 -25.20 4.85 -9.19
N ASP A 98 -25.76 4.20 -10.20
CA ASP A 98 -27.05 4.55 -10.79
C ASP A 98 -27.97 3.33 -10.75
N ILE A 99 -29.05 3.40 -9.94
CA ILE A 99 -30.06 2.34 -9.82
C ILE A 99 -31.33 2.83 -10.46
N ASN A 100 -31.66 2.27 -11.62
CA ASN A 100 -32.85 2.63 -12.37
C ASN A 100 -33.40 1.40 -13.12
N PRO A 101 -34.70 1.07 -13.06
CA PRO A 101 -35.28 -0.09 -13.75
C PRO A 101 -35.01 -0.14 -15.27
N GLN A 102 -34.67 0.98 -15.88
CA GLN A 102 -34.36 1.07 -17.32
C GLN A 102 -32.88 0.78 -17.62
N ASN A 103 -32.04 0.64 -16.61
CA ASN A 103 -30.61 0.35 -16.78
C ASN A 103 -30.39 -1.06 -17.34
N SER A 104 -29.28 -1.23 -18.07
CA SER A 104 -28.92 -2.49 -18.74
C SER A 104 -27.86 -3.29 -17.97
N ASN A 105 -27.66 -3.06 -16.67
CA ASN A 105 -26.67 -3.74 -15.81
C ASN A 105 -25.26 -3.70 -16.41
N LYS A 106 -24.63 -2.53 -16.41
CA LYS A 106 -23.30 -2.29 -16.99
C LYS A 106 -22.36 -1.67 -15.99
N VAL A 107 -21.08 -2.00 -16.15
CA VAL A 107 -19.96 -1.38 -15.44
C VAL A 107 -19.06 -0.71 -16.46
N TYR A 108 -18.79 0.56 -16.26
CA TYR A 108 -17.85 1.33 -17.06
C TYR A 108 -16.64 1.70 -16.19
N HIS A 109 -15.45 1.56 -16.73
CA HIS A 109 -14.21 1.91 -16.08
C HIS A 109 -13.58 3.09 -16.80
N HIS A 110 -13.29 4.17 -16.07
CA HIS A 110 -12.64 5.37 -16.60
C HIS A 110 -11.34 5.64 -15.83
N LYS A 111 -10.23 5.71 -16.55
CA LYS A 111 -8.94 6.14 -16.03
C LYS A 111 -8.71 7.61 -16.38
N ASP A 112 -8.26 8.39 -15.41
CA ASP A 112 -7.81 9.77 -15.60
C ASP A 112 -8.83 10.70 -16.30
N LYS A 113 -10.13 10.55 -15.97
CA LYS A 113 -11.20 11.32 -16.63
C LYS A 113 -11.11 12.82 -16.32
N TYR A 114 -10.98 13.19 -15.06
CA TYR A 114 -10.96 14.58 -14.59
C TYR A 114 -9.63 14.99 -13.94
N ALA A 115 -8.88 14.03 -13.41
CA ALA A 115 -7.61 14.22 -12.70
C ALA A 115 -6.65 13.06 -12.98
N VAL A 116 -5.37 13.18 -12.61
CA VAL A 116 -4.35 12.13 -12.85
C VAL A 116 -3.46 11.97 -11.62
N PRO A 117 -3.30 10.70 -11.13
CA PRO A 117 -4.02 9.48 -11.46
C PRO A 117 -5.43 9.47 -10.86
N GLN A 118 -6.42 8.97 -11.61
CA GLN A 118 -7.81 8.86 -11.15
C GLN A 118 -8.43 7.56 -11.64
N VAL A 119 -9.21 6.90 -10.78
CA VAL A 119 -10.01 5.73 -11.10
C VAL A 119 -11.47 6.02 -10.82
N ILE A 120 -12.33 5.82 -11.83
CA ILE A 120 -13.77 5.93 -11.70
C ILE A 120 -14.42 4.66 -12.24
N PHE A 121 -15.22 3.99 -11.40
CA PHE A 121 -16.13 2.96 -11.84
C PHE A 121 -17.56 3.53 -11.82
N ASP A 122 -18.25 3.42 -12.96
CA ASP A 122 -19.61 3.86 -13.13
C ASP A 122 -20.49 2.63 -13.33
N ILE A 123 -21.39 2.35 -12.36
CA ILE A 123 -22.18 1.14 -12.27
C ILE A 123 -23.65 1.50 -12.46
N ALA A 124 -24.20 1.12 -13.59
CA ALA A 124 -25.63 1.23 -13.91
C ALA A 124 -26.32 -0.10 -13.65
N ALA A 125 -27.16 -0.17 -12.63
CA ALA A 125 -27.90 -1.36 -12.23
C ALA A 125 -29.39 -1.14 -12.34
N ARG A 126 -30.16 -2.20 -12.68
CA ARG A 126 -31.61 -2.15 -12.78
C ARG A 126 -32.31 -2.06 -11.42
N ASP A 127 -31.75 -2.75 -10.45
CA ASP A 127 -32.24 -2.87 -9.08
C ASP A 127 -31.10 -3.21 -8.12
N PHE A 128 -31.40 -3.29 -6.83
CA PHE A 128 -30.41 -3.62 -5.79
C PHE A 128 -29.76 -4.99 -6.02
N ARG A 129 -30.50 -6.03 -6.39
CA ARG A 129 -29.97 -7.37 -6.64
C ARG A 129 -28.93 -7.36 -7.78
N SER A 130 -29.24 -6.62 -8.84
CA SER A 130 -28.31 -6.44 -9.96
C SER A 130 -27.05 -5.67 -9.53
N LEU A 131 -27.20 -4.62 -8.72
CA LEU A 131 -26.07 -3.88 -8.16
C LEU A 131 -25.18 -4.77 -7.30
N ASP A 132 -25.78 -5.54 -6.38
CA ASP A 132 -25.10 -6.50 -5.52
C ASP A 132 -24.27 -7.51 -6.33
N SER A 133 -24.88 -8.11 -7.35
CA SER A 133 -24.20 -9.06 -8.25
C SER A 133 -23.04 -8.42 -9.01
N LEU A 134 -23.22 -7.19 -9.53
CA LEU A 134 -22.17 -6.47 -10.24
C LEU A 134 -21.01 -6.09 -9.31
N LEU A 135 -21.32 -5.58 -8.12
CA LEU A 135 -20.28 -5.20 -7.17
C LEU A 135 -19.45 -6.39 -6.71
N HIS A 136 -20.07 -7.53 -6.39
CA HIS A 136 -19.33 -8.75 -6.04
C HIS A 136 -18.46 -9.26 -7.20
N ALA A 137 -18.97 -9.20 -8.45
CA ALA A 137 -18.21 -9.65 -9.62
C ALA A 137 -17.01 -8.75 -9.93
N TYR A 138 -17.15 -7.43 -9.71
CA TYR A 138 -16.12 -6.46 -10.08
C TYR A 138 -15.27 -5.95 -8.90
N GLU A 139 -15.61 -6.28 -7.65
CA GLU A 139 -14.85 -5.84 -6.46
C GLU A 139 -13.35 -6.10 -6.59
N PRO A 140 -12.86 -7.29 -7.00
CA PRO A 140 -11.43 -7.53 -7.12
C PRO A 140 -10.75 -6.60 -8.13
N THR A 141 -11.43 -6.34 -9.27
CA THR A 141 -10.93 -5.44 -10.31
C THR A 141 -10.92 -3.99 -9.82
N ILE A 142 -11.99 -3.55 -9.17
CA ILE A 142 -12.12 -2.19 -8.61
C ILE A 142 -11.00 -1.93 -7.62
N VAL A 143 -10.79 -2.85 -6.69
CA VAL A 143 -9.73 -2.75 -5.66
C VAL A 143 -8.36 -2.71 -6.30
N THR A 144 -8.05 -3.62 -7.23
CA THR A 144 -6.75 -3.68 -7.91
C THR A 144 -6.44 -2.36 -8.63
N GLU A 145 -7.38 -1.84 -9.42
CA GLU A 145 -7.18 -0.59 -10.16
C GLU A 145 -6.99 0.62 -9.24
N MET A 146 -7.69 0.67 -8.11
CA MET A 146 -7.52 1.73 -7.12
C MET A 146 -6.15 1.64 -6.42
N TYR A 147 -5.68 0.45 -6.07
CA TYR A 147 -4.35 0.25 -5.50
C TYR A 147 -3.23 0.60 -6.50
N GLU A 148 -3.36 0.17 -7.76
CA GLU A 148 -2.40 0.58 -8.80
C GLU A 148 -2.33 2.11 -8.98
N ALA A 149 -3.47 2.78 -8.89
CA ALA A 149 -3.50 4.24 -8.94
C ALA A 149 -2.85 4.88 -7.70
N GLU A 150 -2.98 4.27 -6.49
CA GLU A 150 -2.25 4.71 -5.30
C GLU A 150 -0.73 4.55 -5.48
N HIS A 151 -0.25 3.42 -6.00
CA HIS A 151 1.17 3.24 -6.31
C HIS A 151 1.70 4.34 -7.24
N LYS A 152 0.97 4.63 -8.33
CA LYS A 152 1.35 5.70 -9.27
C LYS A 152 1.39 7.09 -8.62
N ARG A 153 0.52 7.37 -7.62
CA ARG A 153 0.53 8.62 -6.86
C ARG A 153 1.78 8.75 -6.00
N VAL A 154 2.16 7.67 -5.31
CA VAL A 154 3.38 7.62 -4.50
C VAL A 154 4.60 7.80 -5.39
N TRP A 155 4.71 7.06 -6.48
CA TRP A 155 5.84 7.18 -7.41
C TRP A 155 5.98 8.60 -7.95
N LYS A 156 4.86 9.21 -8.36
CA LYS A 156 4.85 10.58 -8.86
C LYS A 156 5.28 11.60 -7.79
N ALA A 157 4.86 11.39 -6.54
CA ALA A 157 5.31 12.25 -5.45
C ALA A 157 6.83 12.14 -5.25
N TYR A 158 7.39 10.94 -5.32
CA TYR A 158 8.83 10.70 -5.16
C TYR A 158 9.66 11.22 -6.35
N GLU A 159 9.14 11.16 -7.58
CA GLU A 159 9.81 11.70 -8.78
C GLU A 159 10.00 13.24 -8.73
N THR A 160 9.21 13.95 -7.94
CA THR A 160 9.34 15.41 -7.77
C THR A 160 10.36 15.81 -6.69
N GLU A 161 10.89 14.85 -5.96
CA GLU A 161 11.87 15.06 -4.91
C GLU A 161 13.30 14.93 -5.47
N GLU A 162 14.22 15.77 -4.99
CA GLU A 162 15.65 15.59 -5.27
C GLU A 162 16.20 14.51 -4.35
N GLY A 163 16.71 13.39 -4.84
CA GLY A 163 17.20 12.33 -3.95
C GLY A 163 17.61 11.02 -4.62
N PHE A 164 18.01 11.07 -5.88
CA PHE A 164 18.41 9.88 -6.65
C PHE A 164 19.71 9.19 -6.18
N GLU A 165 20.44 9.77 -5.22
CA GLU A 165 21.73 9.22 -4.77
C GLU A 165 21.57 7.83 -4.15
N LEU A 166 20.54 7.62 -3.31
CA LEU A 166 20.29 6.32 -2.70
C LEU A 166 19.83 5.29 -3.72
N GLU A 167 18.98 5.69 -4.68
CA GLU A 167 18.55 4.82 -5.78
C GLU A 167 19.74 4.38 -6.64
N ALA A 168 20.66 5.30 -6.95
CA ALA A 168 21.89 4.98 -7.67
C ALA A 168 22.77 3.99 -6.89
N LYS A 169 22.90 4.16 -5.57
CA LYS A 169 23.63 3.23 -4.69
C LYS A 169 23.00 1.84 -4.64
N LEU A 170 21.64 1.76 -4.63
CA LEU A 170 20.95 0.48 -4.70
C LEU A 170 21.22 -0.23 -6.03
N LYS A 171 21.16 0.49 -7.15
CA LYS A 171 21.51 -0.03 -8.47
C LYS A 171 22.95 -0.53 -8.51
N GLU A 172 23.89 0.26 -8.04
CA GLU A 172 25.31 -0.12 -8.02
C GLU A 172 25.59 -1.36 -7.16
N LYS A 173 25.03 -1.43 -5.95
CA LYS A 173 25.37 -2.49 -4.99
C LYS A 173 24.53 -3.75 -5.15
N LEU A 174 23.24 -3.59 -5.42
CA LEU A 174 22.29 -4.71 -5.50
C LEU A 174 21.89 -5.08 -6.92
N GLY A 175 22.16 -4.26 -7.94
CA GLY A 175 21.65 -4.47 -9.28
C GLY A 175 20.12 -4.34 -9.38
N LEU A 176 19.51 -3.59 -8.46
CA LEU A 176 18.07 -3.43 -8.33
C LEU A 176 17.71 -1.94 -8.28
N GLY A 177 16.65 -1.54 -8.99
CA GLY A 177 16.03 -0.22 -8.90
C GLY A 177 14.82 -0.26 -7.97
N LEU A 178 14.69 0.76 -7.12
CA LEU A 178 13.48 1.05 -6.34
C LEU A 178 13.26 2.56 -6.36
N LYS A 179 12.01 3.02 -6.49
CA LYS A 179 11.66 4.44 -6.37
C LYS A 179 11.55 4.80 -4.89
N LEU A 180 12.44 5.65 -4.41
CA LEU A 180 12.53 6.04 -3.01
C LEU A 180 12.29 7.55 -2.83
N SER A 181 11.63 7.92 -1.74
CA SER A 181 11.61 9.31 -1.26
C SER A 181 13.01 9.73 -0.80
N GLN A 182 13.34 11.01 -0.94
CA GLN A 182 14.57 11.61 -0.41
C GLN A 182 14.78 11.40 1.10
N ASN A 183 13.70 11.08 1.84
CA ASN A 183 13.76 10.86 3.28
C ASN A 183 14.30 9.47 3.66
N TYR A 184 14.45 8.55 2.70
CA TYR A 184 15.06 7.27 2.98
C TYR A 184 16.57 7.40 3.18
N VAL A 185 17.08 6.68 4.17
CA VAL A 185 18.52 6.53 4.42
C VAL A 185 18.90 5.06 4.41
N ALA A 186 20.08 4.74 3.89
CA ALA A 186 20.64 3.40 3.99
C ALA A 186 21.19 3.18 5.39
N ALA A 187 20.65 2.22 6.12
CA ALA A 187 21.20 1.74 7.38
C ALA A 187 22.27 0.65 7.13
N SER A 188 22.10 -0.16 6.08
CA SER A 188 23.07 -1.13 5.62
C SER A 188 22.88 -1.40 4.12
N LEU A 189 23.98 -1.59 3.39
CA LEU A 189 23.93 -1.89 1.96
C LEU A 189 25.15 -2.72 1.55
N THR A 190 24.91 -3.96 1.09
CA THR A 190 25.91 -4.89 0.54
C THR A 190 25.46 -5.41 -0.81
N LYS A 191 26.18 -6.36 -1.41
CA LYS A 191 25.83 -6.95 -2.73
C LYS A 191 24.56 -7.81 -2.74
N ASP A 192 24.11 -8.27 -1.57
CA ASP A 192 22.96 -9.21 -1.44
C ASP A 192 21.97 -8.83 -0.33
N PHE A 193 22.26 -7.73 0.38
CA PHE A 193 21.42 -7.22 1.47
C PHE A 193 21.36 -5.70 1.44
N GLY A 194 20.15 -5.16 1.58
CA GLY A 194 19.90 -3.74 1.73
C GLY A 194 18.90 -3.50 2.87
N TRP A 195 19.15 -2.46 3.67
CA TRP A 195 18.21 -1.97 4.66
C TRP A 195 18.13 -0.45 4.53
N VAL A 196 17.00 0.01 4.01
CA VAL A 196 16.68 1.43 3.85
C VAL A 196 15.50 1.80 4.71
N ARG A 197 15.52 2.98 5.34
CA ARG A 197 14.49 3.36 6.30
C ARG A 197 14.26 4.85 6.39
N ILE A 198 13.08 5.22 6.90
CA ILE A 198 12.71 6.56 7.35
C ILE A 198 12.48 6.50 8.86
N GLU A 199 13.09 7.42 9.59
CA GLU A 199 12.85 7.64 11.02
C GLU A 199 12.25 9.02 11.21
N ALA A 200 10.99 9.08 11.58
CA ALA A 200 10.26 10.30 11.89
C ALA A 200 9.89 10.34 13.37
N LYS A 201 9.42 11.48 13.86
CA LYS A 201 9.03 11.65 15.26
C LYS A 201 7.90 10.71 15.69
N ASP A 202 6.93 10.46 14.81
CA ASP A 202 5.69 9.74 15.13
C ASP A 202 5.63 8.34 14.50
N PHE A 203 6.54 8.00 13.59
CA PHE A 203 6.64 6.69 12.96
C PHE A 203 8.06 6.39 12.48
N GLY A 204 8.36 5.11 12.35
CA GLY A 204 9.48 4.57 11.60
C GLY A 204 8.95 3.59 10.55
N MET A 205 9.57 3.57 9.39
CA MET A 205 9.27 2.56 8.36
C MET A 205 10.52 2.25 7.55
N GLY A 206 10.58 1.04 7.01
CA GLY A 206 11.74 0.67 6.21
C GLY A 206 11.47 -0.52 5.30
N ILE A 207 12.41 -0.74 4.41
CA ILE A 207 12.42 -1.89 3.49
C ILE A 207 13.73 -2.63 3.68
N ILE A 208 13.62 -3.93 3.91
CA ILE A 208 14.74 -4.85 3.94
C ILE A 208 14.72 -5.59 2.62
N ILE A 209 15.85 -5.61 1.94
CA ILE A 209 16.06 -6.25 0.65
C ILE A 209 17.05 -7.38 0.88
N LYS A 210 16.69 -8.61 0.49
CA LYS A 210 17.61 -9.74 0.54
C LYS A 210 17.51 -10.54 -0.74
N LYS A 211 18.67 -10.92 -1.29
CA LYS A 211 18.77 -11.80 -2.46
C LYS A 211 19.16 -13.21 -2.02
N PHE A 212 18.48 -14.19 -2.57
CA PHE A 212 18.75 -15.62 -2.37
C PHE A 212 18.87 -16.31 -3.72
N ASP A 213 19.70 -17.35 -3.79
CA ASP A 213 19.70 -18.22 -4.97
C ASP A 213 18.38 -19.01 -5.03
N TYR A 214 17.74 -18.99 -6.20
CA TYR A 214 16.57 -19.84 -6.43
C TYR A 214 17.04 -21.30 -6.68
N LYS A 215 16.48 -22.22 -5.93
CA LYS A 215 16.77 -23.66 -6.02
C LYS A 215 15.57 -24.46 -6.49
N ASP A 216 14.43 -24.23 -5.87
CA ASP A 216 13.19 -24.93 -6.13
C ASP A 216 11.96 -24.13 -5.66
N LYS A 217 10.78 -24.51 -6.18
CA LYS A 217 9.51 -23.84 -5.84
C LYS A 217 9.14 -23.92 -4.37
N GLY A 218 9.64 -24.89 -3.64
CA GLY A 218 9.37 -25.03 -2.21
C GLY A 218 9.94 -23.89 -1.36
N GLN A 219 10.81 -23.04 -1.92
CA GLN A 219 11.28 -21.83 -1.22
C GLN A 219 10.16 -20.79 -1.04
N PHE A 220 9.07 -20.91 -1.79
CA PHE A 220 7.88 -20.06 -1.68
C PHE A 220 6.78 -20.68 -0.80
N ASP A 221 6.99 -21.88 -0.25
CA ASP A 221 5.95 -22.60 0.48
C ASP A 221 5.88 -22.16 1.94
N GLY A 222 4.66 -21.85 2.40
CA GLY A 222 4.17 -21.73 3.77
C GLY A 222 5.22 -21.44 4.85
N GLU A 223 5.43 -22.38 5.76
CA GLU A 223 6.34 -22.21 6.90
C GLU A 223 7.81 -21.98 6.47
N ARG A 224 8.26 -22.60 5.36
CA ARG A 224 9.64 -22.40 4.86
C ARG A 224 9.88 -20.95 4.42
N LEU A 225 8.89 -20.31 3.77
CA LEU A 225 8.96 -18.92 3.41
C LEU A 225 8.92 -18.04 4.67
N LEU A 226 8.06 -18.35 5.63
CA LEU A 226 7.99 -17.61 6.91
C LEU A 226 9.31 -17.73 7.69
N ASP A 227 9.95 -18.88 7.74
CA ASP A 227 11.26 -19.06 8.39
C ASP A 227 12.35 -18.23 7.68
N THR A 228 12.27 -18.14 6.35
CA THR A 228 13.20 -17.32 5.57
C THR A 228 13.00 -15.83 5.87
N ILE A 229 11.74 -15.34 5.89
CA ILE A 229 11.41 -13.96 6.25
C ILE A 229 11.89 -13.66 7.68
N ASP A 230 11.62 -14.54 8.63
CA ASP A 230 12.02 -14.37 10.03
C ASP A 230 13.54 -14.29 10.17
N SER A 231 14.27 -15.16 9.50
CA SER A 231 15.73 -15.15 9.45
C SER A 231 16.30 -13.81 8.92
N VAL A 232 15.65 -13.21 7.91
CA VAL A 232 16.02 -11.89 7.39
C VAL A 232 15.74 -10.81 8.42
N LEU A 233 14.56 -10.82 9.05
CA LEU A 233 14.20 -9.89 10.11
C LEU A 233 15.15 -9.97 11.31
N CYS A 234 15.57 -11.18 11.71
CA CYS A 234 16.51 -11.38 12.82
C CYS A 234 17.89 -10.71 12.61
N SER A 235 18.23 -10.36 11.37
CA SER A 235 19.44 -9.59 11.08
C SER A 235 19.33 -8.10 11.42
N ILE A 236 18.13 -7.62 11.75
CA ILE A 236 17.87 -6.23 12.10
C ILE A 236 17.96 -6.07 13.62
N PRO A 237 18.98 -5.33 14.13
CA PRO A 237 19.12 -5.10 15.56
C PRO A 237 18.03 -4.16 16.08
N GLY A 238 17.59 -4.41 17.28
CA GLY A 238 16.74 -3.49 18.02
C GLY A 238 17.57 -2.42 18.78
N PRO A 239 16.89 -1.48 19.45
CA PRO A 239 17.57 -0.38 20.16
C PRO A 239 18.26 -0.79 21.46
N SER A 240 17.92 -1.95 22.03
CA SER A 240 18.55 -2.49 23.24
C SER A 240 19.56 -3.57 22.87
N GLU A 241 20.62 -3.70 23.67
CA GLU A 241 21.64 -4.74 23.48
C GLU A 241 20.99 -6.15 23.43
N GLY A 242 21.35 -6.93 22.44
CA GLY A 242 20.82 -8.28 22.21
C GLY A 242 19.37 -8.32 21.71
N SER A 243 18.69 -7.17 21.51
CA SER A 243 17.37 -7.15 20.90
C SER A 243 17.45 -7.25 19.37
N TYR A 244 16.49 -7.92 18.76
CA TYR A 244 16.41 -8.12 17.32
C TYR A 244 14.96 -8.21 16.84
N MET A 245 14.74 -7.96 15.56
CA MET A 245 13.44 -8.02 14.92
C MET A 245 13.08 -9.46 14.51
N GLY A 246 11.82 -9.84 14.60
CA GLY A 246 11.33 -11.12 14.11
C GLY A 246 9.82 -11.09 13.88
N ILE A 247 9.27 -12.14 13.29
CA ILE A 247 7.83 -12.25 13.06
C ILE A 247 7.12 -12.52 14.40
N GLU A 248 5.94 -11.91 14.60
CA GLU A 248 5.04 -12.25 15.69
C GLU A 248 4.32 -13.56 15.38
N ARG A 249 4.89 -14.69 15.82
CA ARG A 249 4.40 -16.06 15.52
C ARG A 249 3.85 -16.78 16.77
N ARG A 250 3.58 -16.05 17.84
CA ARG A 250 2.95 -16.66 19.01
C ARG A 250 1.58 -17.23 18.64
N ARG A 251 1.29 -18.39 19.17
CA ARG A 251 0.03 -19.09 18.96
C ARG A 251 -0.82 -19.08 20.23
N ASP A 252 -2.12 -19.08 20.03
CA ASP A 252 -3.09 -19.33 21.09
C ASP A 252 -2.94 -20.78 21.55
N GLU A 253 -2.87 -21.00 22.86
CA GLU A 253 -2.64 -22.34 23.44
C GLU A 253 -3.83 -23.28 23.24
N ALA A 254 -5.04 -22.76 23.11
CA ALA A 254 -6.25 -23.55 22.99
C ALA A 254 -6.57 -23.92 21.53
N SER A 255 -6.47 -22.95 20.60
CA SER A 255 -6.79 -23.15 19.18
C SER A 255 -5.60 -23.58 18.33
N GLY A 256 -4.37 -23.24 18.75
CA GLY A 256 -3.16 -23.43 17.95
C GLY A 256 -2.97 -22.40 16.85
N ASP A 257 -3.92 -21.46 16.69
CA ASP A 257 -3.86 -20.40 15.68
C ASP A 257 -2.87 -19.30 16.07
N TYR A 258 -2.34 -18.59 15.09
CA TYR A 258 -1.53 -17.40 15.37
C TYR A 258 -2.33 -16.34 16.09
N LEU A 259 -1.78 -15.75 17.15
CA LEU A 259 -2.39 -14.63 17.88
C LEU A 259 -2.56 -13.38 17.00
N MET A 260 -1.66 -13.23 16.03
CA MET A 260 -1.74 -12.18 14.99
C MET A 260 -1.85 -12.87 13.64
N GLU A 261 -2.81 -12.46 12.84
CA GLU A 261 -3.04 -13.03 11.52
C GLU A 261 -1.77 -12.95 10.65
N ILE A 262 -1.44 -14.06 10.01
CA ILE A 262 -0.40 -14.15 8.98
C ILE A 262 -1.06 -14.68 7.71
N SER A 263 -0.87 -13.98 6.60
CA SER A 263 -1.42 -14.34 5.29
C SER A 263 -0.31 -14.45 4.26
N SER A 264 -0.28 -15.54 3.50
CA SER A 264 0.63 -15.71 2.36
C SER A 264 -0.15 -16.16 1.14
N ARG A 265 0.07 -15.50 -0.01
CA ARG A 265 -0.62 -15.83 -1.26
C ARG A 265 0.19 -15.43 -2.48
N PRO A 266 0.08 -16.15 -3.60
CA PRO A 266 0.60 -15.68 -4.87
C PRO A 266 -0.10 -14.40 -5.32
N VAL A 267 0.66 -13.45 -5.85
CA VAL A 267 0.15 -12.20 -6.39
C VAL A 267 0.80 -11.87 -7.73
N PRO A 268 0.09 -11.20 -8.66
CA PRO A 268 0.73 -10.57 -9.80
C PRO A 268 1.73 -9.52 -9.31
N PHE A 269 2.90 -9.45 -9.97
CA PHE A 269 3.92 -8.47 -9.61
C PHE A 269 4.41 -7.74 -10.87
N PRO A 270 4.74 -6.43 -10.83
CA PRO A 270 5.05 -5.64 -12.02
C PRO A 270 6.18 -6.18 -12.90
N THR A 271 7.15 -6.87 -12.31
CA THR A 271 8.25 -7.49 -13.07
C THR A 271 7.85 -8.73 -13.87
N GLY A 272 6.60 -9.22 -13.75
CA GLY A 272 6.08 -10.41 -14.42
C GLY A 272 6.59 -11.74 -13.86
N GLY A 273 7.51 -11.74 -12.89
CA GLY A 273 7.99 -12.95 -12.19
C GLY A 273 6.97 -13.51 -11.21
N TYR A 274 7.11 -14.80 -10.87
CA TYR A 274 6.32 -15.40 -9.78
C TYR A 274 6.61 -14.66 -8.47
N CYS A 275 5.56 -14.29 -7.75
CA CYS A 275 5.66 -13.56 -6.52
C CYS A 275 4.71 -14.10 -5.46
N VAL A 276 5.19 -14.23 -4.22
CA VAL A 276 4.35 -14.50 -3.04
C VAL A 276 4.39 -13.29 -2.12
N GLU A 277 3.21 -12.73 -1.88
CA GLU A 277 2.98 -11.72 -0.85
C GLU A 277 2.77 -12.43 0.49
N THR A 278 3.47 -11.99 1.52
CA THR A 278 3.24 -12.40 2.91
C THR A 278 3.01 -11.18 3.77
N ARG A 279 1.93 -11.17 4.54
CA ARG A 279 1.56 -10.12 5.49
C ARG A 279 1.49 -10.67 6.90
N GLY A 280 1.84 -9.85 7.88
CA GLY A 280 1.76 -10.20 9.30
C GLY A 280 2.23 -9.06 10.18
N CYS A 281 2.51 -9.39 11.44
CA CYS A 281 3.10 -8.46 12.37
C CYS A 281 4.52 -8.88 12.73
N TRP A 282 5.41 -7.92 12.85
CA TRP A 282 6.74 -8.07 13.41
C TRP A 282 6.77 -7.59 14.86
N ARG A 283 7.73 -8.08 15.62
CA ARG A 283 8.04 -7.62 16.98
C ARG A 283 9.55 -7.52 17.20
N LEU A 284 9.97 -6.78 18.19
CA LEU A 284 11.31 -6.88 18.73
C LEU A 284 11.34 -7.91 19.88
N TYR A 285 12.24 -8.86 19.77
CA TYR A 285 12.61 -9.71 20.90
C TYR A 285 13.55 -8.91 21.83
N GLY A 286 13.24 -8.92 23.12
CA GLY A 286 13.95 -8.10 24.11
C GLY A 286 13.48 -6.64 24.21
N ASN A 287 12.39 -6.26 23.52
CA ASN A 287 11.79 -4.92 23.59
C ASN A 287 10.29 -4.96 23.29
N PHE A 288 9.56 -3.85 23.53
CA PHE A 288 8.10 -3.72 23.33
C PHE A 288 7.71 -3.06 22.00
N MET A 289 8.58 -3.07 20.99
CA MET A 289 8.27 -2.52 19.67
C MET A 289 7.70 -3.60 18.76
N GLY A 290 6.79 -3.19 17.88
CA GLY A 290 6.20 -4.06 16.87
C GLY A 290 5.30 -3.28 15.93
N GLY A 291 4.83 -3.95 14.89
CA GLY A 291 3.95 -3.34 13.90
C GLY A 291 3.69 -4.29 12.73
N PRO A 292 2.95 -3.85 11.71
CA PRO A 292 2.71 -4.68 10.54
C PRO A 292 3.92 -4.73 9.62
N PHE A 293 4.00 -5.82 8.85
CA PHE A 293 4.91 -5.95 7.71
C PHE A 293 4.19 -6.51 6.48
N VAL A 294 4.76 -6.23 5.32
CA VAL A 294 4.46 -6.88 4.05
C VAL A 294 5.75 -7.35 3.43
N ASN A 295 5.78 -8.58 2.96
CA ASN A 295 6.92 -9.15 2.23
C ASN A 295 6.49 -9.58 0.84
N TYR A 296 7.31 -9.27 -0.16
CA TYR A 296 7.21 -9.77 -1.53
C TYR A 296 8.44 -10.62 -1.82
N ALA A 297 8.23 -11.92 -1.98
CA ALA A 297 9.26 -12.84 -2.48
C ALA A 297 9.09 -12.95 -3.99
N VAL A 298 9.96 -12.31 -4.75
CA VAL A 298 9.86 -12.16 -6.21
C VAL A 298 10.92 -13.01 -6.89
N LEU A 299 10.52 -13.90 -7.80
CA LEU A 299 11.44 -14.63 -8.66
C LEU A 299 12.01 -13.71 -9.73
N SER A 300 13.34 -13.67 -9.86
CA SER A 300 14.02 -12.88 -10.90
C SER A 300 13.65 -13.37 -12.31
N PRO A 301 13.67 -12.49 -13.33
CA PRO A 301 13.31 -12.86 -14.71
C PRO A 301 14.13 -14.00 -15.30
N ASP A 302 15.39 -14.15 -14.89
CA ASP A 302 16.30 -15.24 -15.30
C ASP A 302 16.11 -16.54 -14.50
N ASN A 303 15.18 -16.56 -13.55
CA ASN A 303 14.89 -17.68 -12.64
C ASN A 303 16.10 -18.16 -11.82
N ARG A 304 17.04 -17.26 -11.50
CA ARG A 304 18.23 -17.60 -10.71
C ARG A 304 18.16 -17.16 -9.26
N GLN A 305 17.39 -16.11 -9.00
CA GLN A 305 17.34 -15.51 -7.66
C GLN A 305 15.90 -15.27 -7.20
N ILE A 306 15.72 -15.28 -5.89
CA ILE A 306 14.55 -14.73 -5.21
C ILE A 306 14.96 -13.41 -4.59
N ILE A 307 14.26 -12.34 -4.96
CA ILE A 307 14.41 -11.03 -4.33
C ILE A 307 13.32 -10.90 -3.28
N MET A 308 13.72 -10.82 -2.04
CA MET A 308 12.82 -10.61 -0.91
C MET A 308 12.82 -9.14 -0.54
N LEU A 309 11.64 -8.50 -0.61
CA LEU A 309 11.40 -7.11 -0.22
C LEU A 309 10.47 -7.12 0.99
N THR A 310 10.99 -6.81 2.17
CA THR A 310 10.20 -6.79 3.41
C THR A 310 10.03 -5.36 3.90
N GLY A 311 8.83 -4.81 3.66
CA GLY A 311 8.42 -3.51 4.20
C GLY A 311 7.86 -3.65 5.61
N TYR A 312 8.31 -2.83 6.55
CA TYR A 312 7.82 -2.83 7.93
C TYR A 312 7.48 -1.42 8.41
N VAL A 313 6.50 -1.32 9.30
CA VAL A 313 6.05 -0.07 9.89
C VAL A 313 6.10 -0.16 11.40
N TYR A 314 6.67 0.87 12.03
CA TYR A 314 6.50 1.18 13.44
C TYR A 314 5.70 2.48 13.57
N CYS A 315 4.49 2.41 14.08
CA CYS A 315 3.62 3.57 14.28
C CYS A 315 2.80 3.33 15.55
N PRO A 316 3.31 3.74 16.74
CA PRO A 316 2.67 3.43 18.02
C PRO A 316 1.35 4.17 18.22
N ARG A 317 1.12 5.25 17.46
CA ARG A 317 -0.12 6.05 17.47
C ARG A 317 -0.79 5.96 16.11
N ASN A 318 -2.14 5.97 16.08
CA ASN A 318 -2.91 5.93 14.83
C ASN A 318 -3.28 7.32 14.29
N LYS A 319 -2.69 8.38 14.81
CA LYS A 319 -2.87 9.77 14.34
C LYS A 319 -1.58 10.55 14.57
N PRO A 320 -1.18 11.39 13.63
CA PRO A 320 -1.86 11.71 12.37
C PRO A 320 -1.71 10.64 11.26
N TYR A 321 -0.86 9.63 11.44
CA TYR A 321 -0.56 8.58 10.47
C TYR A 321 -1.30 7.28 10.81
N THR A 322 -1.72 6.52 9.78
CA THR A 322 -2.25 5.17 9.93
C THR A 322 -1.22 4.15 9.45
N LYS A 323 -1.25 2.94 10.03
CA LYS A 323 -0.36 1.84 9.62
C LYS A 323 -0.66 1.40 8.20
N ARG A 324 -1.95 1.40 7.82
CA ARG A 324 -2.41 1.11 6.47
C ARG A 324 -1.78 2.06 5.45
N ASP A 325 -1.83 3.37 5.69
CA ASP A 325 -1.31 4.35 4.74
C ASP A 325 0.22 4.31 4.61
N LEU A 326 0.91 4.02 5.72
CA LEU A 326 2.37 3.81 5.70
C LEU A 326 2.75 2.51 4.98
N LEU A 327 1.98 1.41 5.17
CA LEU A 327 2.18 0.18 4.40
C LEU A 327 1.94 0.41 2.91
N MET A 328 0.89 1.16 2.51
CA MET A 328 0.64 1.50 1.12
C MET A 328 1.83 2.21 0.46
N GLN A 329 2.53 3.09 1.19
CA GLN A 329 3.76 3.72 0.69
C GLN A 329 4.88 2.69 0.50
N LEU A 330 5.09 1.78 1.45
CA LEU A 330 6.10 0.71 1.34
C LEU A 330 5.78 -0.27 0.20
N GLU A 331 4.51 -0.67 0.07
CA GLU A 331 4.03 -1.49 -1.04
C GLU A 331 4.32 -0.81 -2.38
N SER A 332 4.07 0.50 -2.47
CA SER A 332 4.35 1.27 -3.68
C SER A 332 5.84 1.27 -4.04
N VAL A 333 6.72 1.36 -3.05
CA VAL A 333 8.16 1.22 -3.26
C VAL A 333 8.52 -0.19 -3.72
N CYS A 334 7.98 -1.23 -3.09
CA CYS A 334 8.23 -2.61 -3.50
C CYS A 334 7.75 -2.88 -4.94
N TYR A 335 6.57 -2.37 -5.30
CA TYR A 335 6.01 -2.49 -6.66
C TYR A 335 6.76 -1.69 -7.73
N SER A 336 7.69 -0.82 -7.34
CA SER A 336 8.59 -0.12 -8.26
C SER A 336 9.88 -0.89 -8.55
N LEU A 337 9.99 -2.15 -8.11
CA LEU A 337 11.17 -2.98 -8.36
C LEU A 337 11.49 -3.07 -9.84
N GLU A 338 12.74 -2.76 -10.18
CA GLU A 338 13.32 -2.93 -11.51
C GLU A 338 14.60 -3.77 -11.41
N PHE A 339 14.76 -4.74 -12.30
CA PHE A 339 16.02 -5.47 -12.45
C PHE A 339 16.91 -4.69 -13.42
N GLN A 340 18.22 -4.66 -13.14
CA GLN A 340 19.19 -4.19 -14.15
C GLN A 340 19.45 -5.32 -15.15
N ASP A 341 19.51 -4.97 -16.41
CA ASP A 341 19.92 -5.85 -17.52
C ASP A 341 21.41 -6.28 -17.39
#